data_1b44e1ba9fa638251b9dc48cab9879af
#
_entry.id   1b44e1ba9fa638251b9dc48cab9879af
#
_cell.length_a   1.000
_cell.length_b   1.000
_cell.length_c   1.000
_cell.angle_alpha   90.00
_cell.angle_beta   90.00
_cell.angle_gamma   90.00
#
_symmetry.space_group_name_H-M   'P 1'
#
loop_
_entity.id
_entity.type
_entity.pdbx_description
1 polymer ?
#
loop_
_entity_poly.entity_id
_entity_poly.type
_entity_poly.pdbx_seq_one_letter_code
_entity_poly.pdbx_strand_id
1 'polypeptide(L)'
;PCGTVLLFLLLDKGDFSNNLLLPSVMILLFFNILVFYIFDKLNSEYIKSIDEKIRTNKKELEARYYMQERNVFYNQLLIAQDTGEKVKMIQHDIKGHVFALRKILENNDVQEALNYLKRIDDSSKNKDDFVNTGNTVISSILNYFIKNALSKGISVDYSIKIPEEISIEPFDISRILINVLQNSIEAIEKCANDKYLDIKMKYDKNILYIMVKNTYNSTITEIDGNLLTTKKDKRNHGIGIQSIKNSVDKYDGAMEYTYDDKYFKTYIMLYLK
;
A
#
# COMPACT_ATOMS: atom_id res chain seq x y z
N PRO A 1 15.12 7.57 52.40
CA PRO A 1 16.45 7.29 52.95
C PRO A 1 16.98 8.43 53.85
N CYS A 2 16.83 9.70 53.45
CA CYS A 2 17.39 10.83 54.25
C CYS A 2 16.74 11.00 55.61
N GLY A 3 15.45 10.75 55.75
CA GLY A 3 14.73 10.91 57.04
C GLY A 3 15.12 9.88 58.09
N THR A 4 15.41 8.65 57.67
CA THR A 4 15.84 7.57 58.57
C THR A 4 17.27 7.80 59.07
N VAL A 5 18.15 8.35 58.22
CA VAL A 5 19.53 8.71 58.58
C VAL A 5 19.53 9.88 59.57
N LEU A 6 18.65 10.88 59.38
CA LEU A 6 18.52 12.00 60.29
C LEU A 6 17.98 11.56 61.64
N LEU A 7 17.01 10.64 61.68
CA LEU A 7 16.47 10.05 62.90
C LEU A 7 17.54 9.26 63.68
N PHE A 8 18.40 8.50 62.97
CA PHE A 8 19.48 7.74 63.55
C PHE A 8 20.56 8.65 64.15
N LEU A 9 20.92 9.74 63.43
CA LEU A 9 21.87 10.74 63.92
C LEU A 9 21.36 11.54 65.15
N LEU A 10 20.04 11.71 65.27
CA LEU A 10 19.41 12.38 66.42
C LEU A 10 19.32 11.45 67.64
N LEU A 11 19.21 10.14 67.45
CA LEU A 11 19.18 9.12 68.50
C LEU A 11 20.58 8.85 69.08
N ASP A 12 21.65 9.05 68.30
CA ASP A 12 23.03 8.78 68.70
C ASP A 12 23.64 9.85 69.68
N LYS A 13 23.03 11.05 69.77
CA LYS A 13 23.44 12.12 70.68
C LYS A 13 22.60 12.13 71.95
N GLY A 14 22.78 11.17 72.79
CA GLY A 14 22.24 10.84 74.13
C GLY A 14 21.62 11.93 75.03
N ASP A 15 21.19 13.13 74.56
CA ASP A 15 20.62 14.19 75.40
C ASP A 15 19.28 14.74 74.86
N PHE A 16 18.41 13.88 74.31
CA PHE A 16 17.06 14.29 73.99
C PHE A 16 16.10 14.10 75.16
N SER A 17 15.65 15.21 75.76
CA SER A 17 14.50 15.18 76.64
C SER A 17 13.30 14.53 75.88
N ASN A 18 12.61 13.54 76.51
CA ASN A 18 11.45 12.80 75.98
C ASN A 18 10.38 13.75 75.39
N ASN A 19 10.37 15.02 75.70
CA ASN A 19 9.44 16.06 75.26
C ASN A 19 9.66 16.52 73.82
N LEU A 20 10.84 16.28 73.21
CA LEU A 20 11.15 16.68 71.82
C LEU A 20 11.10 15.50 70.83
N LEU A 21 11.22 14.28 71.30
CA LEU A 21 11.17 13.07 70.43
C LEU A 21 9.79 12.89 69.75
N LEU A 22 8.72 13.00 70.53
CA LEU A 22 7.35 12.78 70.10
C LEU A 22 6.96 13.80 68.96
N PRO A 23 7.16 15.11 69.09
CA PRO A 23 6.89 16.08 68.06
C PRO A 23 7.72 15.86 66.78
N SER A 24 8.99 15.48 66.90
CA SER A 24 9.86 15.25 65.71
C SER A 24 9.40 14.03 64.91
N VAL A 25 8.98 12.95 65.55
CA VAL A 25 8.41 11.76 64.88
C VAL A 25 7.08 12.11 64.21
N MET A 26 6.22 12.90 64.87
CA MET A 26 4.95 13.33 64.27
C MET A 26 5.15 14.21 63.05
N ILE A 27 6.12 15.11 63.03
CA ILE A 27 6.49 15.96 61.89
C ILE A 27 6.99 15.07 60.74
N LEU A 28 7.83 14.07 61.03
CA LEU A 28 8.37 13.15 60.03
C LEU A 28 7.27 12.30 59.38
N LEU A 29 6.32 11.79 60.20
CA LEU A 29 5.15 11.05 59.73
C LEU A 29 4.26 11.93 58.85
N PHE A 30 3.97 13.16 59.28
CA PHE A 30 3.20 14.12 58.50
C PHE A 30 3.85 14.40 57.12
N PHE A 31 5.18 14.62 57.11
CA PHE A 31 5.91 14.85 55.89
C PHE A 31 5.87 13.64 54.95
N ASN A 32 6.01 12.42 55.45
CA ASN A 32 5.90 11.21 54.68
C ASN A 32 4.50 11.04 54.07
N ILE A 33 3.45 11.30 54.85
CA ILE A 33 2.05 11.25 54.32
C ILE A 33 1.84 12.30 53.25
N LEU A 34 2.37 13.51 53.41
CA LEU A 34 2.28 14.58 52.45
C LEU A 34 3.00 14.23 51.14
N VAL A 35 4.20 13.70 51.21
CA VAL A 35 4.98 13.26 50.04
C VAL A 35 4.25 12.12 49.31
N PHE A 36 3.70 11.16 50.04
CA PHE A 36 2.92 10.06 49.48
C PHE A 36 1.67 10.59 48.74
N TYR A 37 0.94 11.51 49.37
CA TYR A 37 -0.23 12.15 48.75
C TYR A 37 0.11 12.90 47.47
N ILE A 38 1.19 13.68 47.46
CA ILE A 38 1.64 14.39 46.27
C ILE A 38 2.05 13.42 45.16
N PHE A 39 2.78 12.37 45.53
CA PHE A 39 3.21 11.33 44.57
C PHE A 39 2.01 10.60 43.95
N ASP A 40 1.04 10.21 44.76
CA ASP A 40 -0.18 9.53 44.28
C ASP A 40 -1.00 10.43 43.33
N LYS A 41 -1.15 11.71 43.67
CA LYS A 41 -1.83 12.69 42.84
C LYS A 41 -1.12 12.89 41.51
N LEU A 42 0.20 13.07 41.49
CA LEU A 42 0.98 13.22 40.25
C LEU A 42 0.92 11.96 39.40
N ASN A 43 1.01 10.79 40.00
CA ASN A 43 0.91 9.52 39.28
C ASN A 43 -0.48 9.33 38.67
N SER A 44 -1.54 9.69 39.36
CA SER A 44 -2.91 9.64 38.84
C SER A 44 -3.13 10.58 37.65
N GLU A 45 -2.60 11.82 37.70
CA GLU A 45 -2.65 12.77 36.61
C GLU A 45 -1.84 12.30 35.38
N TYR A 46 -0.68 11.69 35.62
CA TYR A 46 0.18 11.13 34.59
C TYR A 46 -0.51 9.96 33.85
N ILE A 47 -1.11 9.03 34.59
CA ILE A 47 -1.86 7.91 34.01
C ILE A 47 -3.03 8.42 33.17
N LYS A 48 -3.81 9.39 33.65
CA LYS A 48 -4.90 9.98 32.87
C LYS A 48 -4.42 10.62 31.56
N SER A 49 -3.30 11.32 31.60
CA SER A 49 -2.69 11.94 30.40
C SER A 49 -2.24 10.88 29.38
N ILE A 50 -1.70 9.73 29.84
CA ILE A 50 -1.34 8.62 28.97
C ILE A 50 -2.59 8.01 28.33
N ASP A 51 -3.63 7.73 29.12
CA ASP A 51 -4.87 7.16 28.60
C ASP A 51 -5.54 8.06 27.55
N GLU A 52 -5.56 9.37 27.79
CA GLU A 52 -6.06 10.32 26.79
C GLU A 52 -5.25 10.29 25.48
N LYS A 53 -3.92 10.23 25.57
CA LYS A 53 -3.05 10.12 24.39
C LYS A 53 -3.30 8.82 23.63
N ILE A 54 -3.40 7.71 24.32
CA ILE A 54 -3.69 6.39 23.73
C ILE A 54 -5.04 6.43 23.00
N ARG A 55 -6.07 6.99 23.65
CA ARG A 55 -7.41 7.12 23.08
C ARG A 55 -7.43 8.01 21.84
N THR A 56 -6.68 9.11 21.86
CA THR A 56 -6.58 10.03 20.71
C THR A 56 -5.86 9.35 19.55
N ASN A 57 -4.73 8.71 19.80
CA ASN A 57 -3.96 7.97 18.79
C ASN A 57 -4.79 6.84 18.17
N LYS A 58 -5.58 6.13 18.98
CA LYS A 58 -6.48 5.08 18.48
C LYS A 58 -7.53 5.64 17.53
N LYS A 59 -8.18 6.75 17.89
CA LYS A 59 -9.16 7.42 17.03
C LYS A 59 -8.55 7.92 15.71
N GLU A 60 -7.34 8.48 15.76
CA GLU A 60 -6.63 8.90 14.57
C GLU A 60 -6.29 7.71 13.65
N LEU A 61 -5.88 6.58 14.23
CA LEU A 61 -5.59 5.38 13.48
C LEU A 61 -6.86 4.82 12.79
N GLU A 62 -7.97 4.74 13.52
CA GLU A 62 -9.27 4.35 12.98
C GLU A 62 -9.71 5.27 11.84
N ALA A 63 -9.61 6.59 12.02
CA ALA A 63 -9.96 7.57 10.99
C ALA A 63 -9.08 7.42 9.73
N ARG A 64 -7.78 7.15 9.89
CA ARG A 64 -6.87 6.86 8.76
C ARG A 64 -7.26 5.59 8.03
N TYR A 65 -7.61 4.53 8.77
CA TYR A 65 -8.08 3.27 8.19
C TYR A 65 -9.35 3.47 7.35
N TYR A 66 -10.37 4.16 7.88
CA TYR A 66 -11.60 4.47 7.13
C TYR A 66 -11.34 5.34 5.89
N MET A 67 -10.44 6.31 5.98
CA MET A 67 -10.06 7.12 4.81
C MET A 67 -9.39 6.28 3.72
N GLN A 68 -8.52 5.35 4.11
CA GLN A 68 -7.85 4.45 3.20
C GLN A 68 -8.83 3.50 2.50
N GLU A 69 -9.74 2.88 3.26
CA GLU A 69 -10.77 2.00 2.73
C GLU A 69 -11.67 2.73 1.73
N ARG A 70 -12.10 3.95 2.07
CA ARG A 70 -12.88 4.80 1.18
C ARG A 70 -12.14 5.12 -0.12
N ASN A 71 -10.85 5.44 -0.07
CA ASN A 71 -10.07 5.73 -1.26
C ASN A 71 -9.91 4.51 -2.18
N VAL A 72 -9.71 3.33 -1.61
CA VAL A 72 -9.68 2.08 -2.37
C VAL A 72 -11.02 1.83 -3.04
N PHE A 73 -12.12 1.96 -2.31
CA PHE A 73 -13.46 1.80 -2.86
C PHE A 73 -13.77 2.81 -3.97
N TYR A 74 -13.40 4.08 -3.77
CA TYR A 74 -13.57 5.12 -4.80
C TYR A 74 -12.81 4.81 -6.07
N ASN A 75 -11.57 4.36 -5.97
CA ASN A 75 -10.77 3.95 -7.12
C ASN A 75 -11.37 2.74 -7.85
N GLN A 76 -11.92 1.77 -7.10
CA GLN A 76 -12.64 0.63 -7.70
C GLN A 76 -13.90 1.08 -8.44
N LEU A 77 -14.66 2.05 -7.89
CA LEU A 77 -15.81 2.63 -8.58
C LEU A 77 -15.41 3.34 -9.89
N LEU A 78 -14.32 4.11 -9.88
CA LEU A 78 -13.82 4.78 -11.08
C LEU A 78 -13.43 3.76 -12.17
N ILE A 79 -12.73 2.69 -11.80
CA ILE A 79 -12.36 1.60 -12.72
C ILE A 79 -13.62 0.91 -13.26
N ALA A 80 -14.59 0.61 -12.40
CA ALA A 80 -15.84 -0.02 -12.80
C ALA A 80 -16.67 0.88 -13.73
N GLN A 81 -16.69 2.19 -13.46
CA GLN A 81 -17.39 3.17 -14.29
C GLN A 81 -16.74 3.32 -15.65
N ASP A 82 -15.40 3.48 -15.73
CA ASP A 82 -14.64 3.55 -16.97
C ASP A 82 -14.81 2.26 -17.79
N THR A 83 -14.80 1.10 -17.14
CA THR A 83 -15.07 -0.20 -17.79
C THR A 83 -16.51 -0.26 -18.32
N GLY A 84 -17.49 0.21 -17.55
CA GLY A 84 -18.89 0.27 -17.97
C GLY A 84 -19.12 1.16 -19.18
N GLU A 85 -18.46 2.32 -19.26
CA GLU A 85 -18.50 3.21 -20.43
C GLU A 85 -17.85 2.58 -21.65
N LYS A 86 -16.71 1.91 -21.49
CA LYS A 86 -16.04 1.18 -22.57
C LYS A 86 -16.91 0.03 -23.10
N VAL A 87 -17.55 -0.72 -22.23
CA VAL A 87 -18.50 -1.78 -22.64
C VAL A 87 -19.67 -1.20 -23.44
N LYS A 88 -20.24 -0.07 -23.02
CA LYS A 88 -21.29 0.63 -23.79
C LYS A 88 -20.80 1.09 -25.15
N MET A 89 -19.59 1.64 -25.22
CA MET A 89 -18.97 2.08 -26.47
C MET A 89 -18.74 0.91 -27.43
N ILE A 90 -18.19 -0.20 -26.91
CA ILE A 90 -18.01 -1.44 -27.68
C ILE A 90 -19.36 -1.99 -28.17
N GLN A 91 -20.39 -2.01 -27.32
CA GLN A 91 -21.73 -2.44 -27.75
C GLN A 91 -22.32 -1.55 -28.85
N HIS A 92 -22.11 -0.23 -28.76
CA HIS A 92 -22.52 0.71 -29.78
C HIS A 92 -21.79 0.44 -31.10
N ASP A 93 -20.48 0.25 -31.07
CA ASP A 93 -19.67 -0.02 -32.25
C ASP A 93 -20.04 -1.37 -32.91
N ILE A 94 -20.24 -2.42 -32.10
CA ILE A 94 -20.72 -3.72 -32.60
C ILE A 94 -22.09 -3.55 -33.31
N LYS A 95 -23.03 -2.81 -32.71
CA LYS A 95 -24.31 -2.53 -33.38
C LYS A 95 -24.14 -1.79 -34.70
N GLY A 96 -23.21 -0.84 -34.77
CA GLY A 96 -22.87 -0.12 -35.99
C GLY A 96 -22.31 -1.05 -37.07
N HIS A 97 -21.39 -1.95 -36.68
CA HIS A 97 -20.82 -2.95 -37.61
C HIS A 97 -21.87 -3.96 -38.09
N VAL A 98 -22.72 -4.45 -37.21
CA VAL A 98 -23.81 -5.38 -37.58
C VAL A 98 -24.78 -4.70 -38.53
N PHE A 99 -25.15 -3.43 -38.29
CA PHE A 99 -26.03 -2.66 -39.16
C PHE A 99 -25.39 -2.46 -40.56
N ALA A 100 -24.10 -2.09 -40.64
CA ALA A 100 -23.40 -1.93 -41.91
C ALA A 100 -23.32 -3.25 -42.71
N LEU A 101 -22.95 -4.34 -42.06
CA LEU A 101 -22.95 -5.68 -42.63
C LEU A 101 -24.31 -6.08 -43.19
N ARG A 102 -25.36 -5.84 -42.42
CA ARG A 102 -26.74 -6.13 -42.86
C ARG A 102 -27.11 -5.37 -44.12
N LYS A 103 -26.76 -4.07 -44.21
CA LYS A 103 -27.01 -3.24 -45.39
C LYS A 103 -26.26 -3.74 -46.60
N ILE A 104 -24.99 -4.14 -46.48
CA ILE A 104 -24.19 -4.69 -47.60
C ILE A 104 -24.83 -6.02 -48.08
N LEU A 105 -25.26 -6.89 -47.17
CA LEU A 105 -25.92 -8.15 -47.54
C LEU A 105 -27.30 -7.96 -48.15
N GLU A 106 -28.10 -6.97 -47.71
CA GLU A 106 -29.38 -6.62 -48.31
C GLU A 106 -29.23 -6.19 -49.79
N ASN A 107 -28.06 -5.66 -50.15
CA ASN A 107 -27.70 -5.31 -51.52
C ASN A 107 -27.11 -6.50 -52.32
N ASN A 108 -27.12 -7.74 -51.79
CA ASN A 108 -26.55 -8.95 -52.35
C ASN A 108 -25.04 -8.89 -52.68
N ASP A 109 -24.30 -7.95 -52.05
CA ASP A 109 -22.84 -7.82 -52.24
C ASP A 109 -22.09 -8.64 -51.18
N VAL A 110 -22.06 -9.95 -51.37
CA VAL A 110 -21.37 -10.89 -50.50
C VAL A 110 -19.87 -10.63 -50.44
N GLN A 111 -19.28 -10.21 -51.57
CA GLN A 111 -17.84 -9.95 -51.64
C GLN A 111 -17.45 -8.72 -50.80
N GLU A 112 -18.23 -7.65 -50.85
CA GLU A 112 -18.03 -6.47 -50.01
C GLU A 112 -18.26 -6.77 -48.51
N ALA A 113 -19.25 -7.62 -48.20
CA ALA A 113 -19.45 -8.05 -46.83
C ALA A 113 -18.23 -8.84 -46.27
N LEU A 114 -17.65 -9.72 -47.07
CA LEU A 114 -16.42 -10.45 -46.73
C LEU A 114 -15.22 -9.50 -46.54
N ASN A 115 -15.06 -8.52 -47.44
CA ASN A 115 -14.03 -7.50 -47.33
C ASN A 115 -14.22 -6.62 -46.08
N TYR A 116 -15.46 -6.30 -45.74
CA TYR A 116 -15.78 -5.55 -44.55
C TYR A 116 -15.45 -6.33 -43.26
N LEU A 117 -15.78 -7.62 -43.20
CA LEU A 117 -15.40 -8.52 -42.09
C LEU A 117 -13.89 -8.62 -41.95
N LYS A 118 -13.16 -8.75 -43.09
CA LYS A 118 -11.71 -8.78 -43.09
C LYS A 118 -11.10 -7.50 -42.51
N ARG A 119 -11.64 -6.33 -42.90
CA ARG A 119 -11.22 -5.03 -42.29
C ARG A 119 -11.45 -4.96 -40.78
N ILE A 120 -12.57 -5.50 -40.29
CA ILE A 120 -12.83 -5.59 -38.84
C ILE A 120 -11.80 -6.50 -38.16
N ASP A 121 -11.53 -7.68 -38.76
CA ASP A 121 -10.57 -8.65 -38.21
C ASP A 121 -9.14 -8.08 -38.19
N ASP A 122 -8.72 -7.40 -39.28
CA ASP A 122 -7.41 -6.74 -39.36
C ASP A 122 -7.31 -5.54 -38.40
N SER A 123 -8.39 -4.78 -38.19
CA SER A 123 -8.42 -3.70 -37.19
C SER A 123 -8.40 -4.24 -35.73
N SER A 124 -8.91 -5.45 -35.55
CA SER A 124 -8.87 -6.14 -34.26
C SER A 124 -7.49 -6.75 -33.95
N LYS A 125 -6.74 -7.18 -34.99
CA LYS A 125 -5.34 -7.64 -34.88
C LYS A 125 -4.36 -6.53 -34.54
N ASN A 126 -4.67 -5.26 -34.86
CA ASN A 126 -3.90 -4.10 -34.44
C ASN A 126 -4.30 -3.55 -33.04
N LYS A 127 -5.19 -4.22 -32.32
CA LYS A 127 -5.46 -3.93 -30.93
C LYS A 127 -4.54 -4.81 -30.08
N ASP A 128 -3.40 -4.24 -29.74
CA ASP A 128 -2.64 -4.47 -28.54
C ASP A 128 -3.10 -5.68 -27.70
N ASP A 129 -2.80 -6.89 -28.15
CA ASP A 129 -2.80 -8.08 -27.31
C ASP A 129 -1.61 -7.97 -26.35
N PHE A 130 -1.73 -7.06 -25.35
CA PHE A 130 -0.67 -6.87 -24.38
C PHE A 130 -0.49 -8.13 -23.54
N VAL A 131 -1.45 -8.45 -22.71
CA VAL A 131 -1.38 -9.60 -21.83
C VAL A 131 -2.74 -10.27 -21.76
N ASN A 132 -2.79 -11.55 -22.11
CA ASN A 132 -3.92 -12.42 -21.81
C ASN A 132 -3.41 -13.62 -20.99
N THR A 133 -3.72 -13.64 -19.69
CA THR A 133 -3.31 -14.70 -18.76
C THR A 133 -4.44 -15.71 -18.50
N GLY A 134 -5.64 -15.49 -19.06
CA GLY A 134 -6.87 -16.19 -18.64
C GLY A 134 -7.45 -15.62 -17.34
N ASN A 135 -6.63 -15.12 -16.42
CA ASN A 135 -7.11 -14.45 -15.21
C ASN A 135 -7.51 -13.01 -15.52
N THR A 136 -8.83 -12.77 -15.50
CA THR A 136 -9.42 -11.47 -15.91
C THR A 136 -8.91 -10.30 -15.10
N VAL A 137 -8.73 -10.46 -13.78
CA VAL A 137 -8.29 -9.38 -12.88
C VAL A 137 -6.86 -8.98 -13.20
N ILE A 138 -5.95 -9.96 -13.28
CA ILE A 138 -4.53 -9.72 -13.55
C ILE A 138 -4.35 -9.13 -14.94
N SER A 139 -5.01 -9.72 -15.96
CA SER A 139 -4.95 -9.24 -17.34
C SER A 139 -5.42 -7.78 -17.45
N SER A 140 -6.55 -7.45 -16.82
CA SER A 140 -7.10 -6.08 -16.87
C SER A 140 -6.16 -5.05 -16.24
N ILE A 141 -5.58 -5.37 -15.08
CA ILE A 141 -4.65 -4.47 -14.40
C ILE A 141 -3.37 -4.28 -15.21
N LEU A 142 -2.77 -5.39 -15.69
CA LEU A 142 -1.54 -5.31 -16.47
C LEU A 142 -1.76 -4.52 -17.76
N ASN A 143 -2.83 -4.78 -18.50
CA ASN A 143 -3.15 -4.07 -19.74
C ASN A 143 -3.37 -2.58 -19.52
N TYR A 144 -4.07 -2.20 -18.44
CA TYR A 144 -4.25 -0.81 -18.06
C TYR A 144 -2.90 -0.10 -17.83
N PHE A 145 -2.04 -0.70 -17.00
CA PHE A 145 -0.75 -0.08 -16.66
C PHE A 145 0.24 -0.08 -17.83
N ILE A 146 0.29 -1.15 -18.64
CA ILE A 146 1.11 -1.21 -19.86
C ILE A 146 0.68 -0.10 -20.82
N LYS A 147 -0.62 0.03 -21.08
CA LYS A 147 -1.16 1.07 -21.97
C LYS A 147 -0.84 2.48 -21.46
N ASN A 148 -1.01 2.71 -20.16
CA ASN A 148 -0.66 3.97 -19.52
C ASN A 148 0.84 4.28 -19.65
N ALA A 149 1.71 3.29 -19.42
CA ALA A 149 3.15 3.45 -19.55
C ALA A 149 3.54 3.79 -21.01
N LEU A 150 3.03 3.05 -21.98
CA LEU A 150 3.28 3.29 -23.40
C LEU A 150 2.82 4.68 -23.85
N SER A 151 1.64 5.14 -23.39
CA SER A 151 1.13 6.48 -23.70
C SER A 151 2.01 7.61 -23.15
N LYS A 152 2.83 7.33 -22.14
CA LYS A 152 3.81 8.25 -21.54
C LYS A 152 5.21 8.12 -22.12
N GLY A 153 5.38 7.34 -23.21
CA GLY A 153 6.66 7.11 -23.84
C GLY A 153 7.62 6.23 -23.04
N ILE A 154 7.10 5.38 -22.16
CA ILE A 154 7.86 4.41 -21.36
C ILE A 154 8.00 3.14 -22.22
N SER A 155 9.23 2.63 -22.40
CA SER A 155 9.48 1.32 -22.99
C SER A 155 9.08 0.23 -21.99
N VAL A 156 8.25 -0.72 -22.42
CA VAL A 156 7.71 -1.77 -21.53
C VAL A 156 8.06 -3.14 -22.07
N ASP A 157 8.76 -3.92 -21.25
CA ASP A 157 8.94 -5.35 -21.44
C ASP A 157 8.08 -6.12 -20.43
N TYR A 158 7.56 -7.28 -20.82
CA TYR A 158 6.81 -8.14 -19.89
C TYR A 158 6.96 -9.61 -20.21
N SER A 159 6.93 -10.47 -19.18
CA SER A 159 6.91 -11.92 -19.31
C SER A 159 6.01 -12.49 -18.21
N ILE A 160 4.80 -12.89 -18.59
CA ILE A 160 3.77 -13.35 -17.66
C ILE A 160 3.48 -14.83 -17.92
N LYS A 161 3.81 -15.67 -16.94
CA LYS A 161 3.64 -17.14 -16.98
C LYS A 161 2.89 -17.60 -15.75
N ILE A 162 1.59 -17.41 -15.77
CA ILE A 162 0.69 -17.83 -14.68
C ILE A 162 -0.47 -18.63 -15.26
N PRO A 163 -1.04 -19.59 -14.52
CA PRO A 163 -2.25 -20.29 -14.95
C PRO A 163 -3.47 -19.37 -14.89
N GLU A 164 -4.53 -19.75 -15.55
CA GLU A 164 -5.81 -19.07 -15.56
C GLU A 164 -6.41 -18.95 -14.14
N GLU A 165 -6.37 -20.05 -13.41
CA GLU A 165 -6.85 -20.09 -12.03
C GLU A 165 -5.68 -20.16 -11.06
N ILE A 166 -5.67 -19.23 -10.11
CA ILE A 166 -4.73 -19.18 -9.00
C ILE A 166 -5.48 -18.88 -7.70
N SER A 167 -5.07 -19.53 -6.61
CA SER A 167 -5.71 -19.40 -5.29
C SER A 167 -5.30 -18.10 -4.59
N ILE A 168 -5.62 -16.96 -5.19
CA ILE A 168 -5.39 -15.65 -4.60
C ILE A 168 -6.66 -14.79 -4.65
N GLU A 169 -6.94 -14.11 -3.57
CA GLU A 169 -8.07 -13.18 -3.50
C GLU A 169 -7.90 -12.06 -4.55
N PRO A 170 -8.91 -11.80 -5.40
CA PRO A 170 -8.85 -10.74 -6.40
C PRO A 170 -8.49 -9.37 -5.85
N PHE A 171 -8.94 -9.07 -4.65
CA PHE A 171 -8.66 -7.81 -3.96
C PHE A 171 -7.18 -7.69 -3.57
N ASP A 172 -6.57 -8.76 -3.05
CA ASP A 172 -5.18 -8.74 -2.60
C ASP A 172 -4.20 -8.63 -3.78
N ILE A 173 -4.42 -9.41 -4.86
CA ILE A 173 -3.57 -9.31 -6.06
C ILE A 173 -3.73 -7.96 -6.74
N SER A 174 -4.96 -7.40 -6.78
CA SER A 174 -5.20 -6.06 -7.31
C SER A 174 -4.44 -5.01 -6.52
N ARG A 175 -4.52 -5.07 -5.20
CA ARG A 175 -3.81 -4.16 -4.28
C ARG A 175 -2.30 -4.20 -4.50
N ILE A 176 -1.73 -5.40 -4.61
CA ILE A 176 -0.30 -5.58 -4.85
C ILE A 176 0.09 -4.97 -6.19
N LEU A 177 -0.55 -5.41 -7.29
CA LEU A 177 -0.18 -4.99 -8.64
C LEU A 177 -0.38 -3.49 -8.86
N ILE A 178 -1.51 -2.93 -8.45
CA ILE A 178 -1.81 -1.51 -8.61
C ILE A 178 -0.76 -0.65 -7.88
N ASN A 179 -0.47 -0.96 -6.63
CA ASN A 179 0.49 -0.17 -5.86
C ASN A 179 1.93 -0.27 -6.40
N VAL A 180 2.38 -1.47 -6.79
CA VAL A 180 3.72 -1.65 -7.33
C VAL A 180 3.87 -0.95 -8.68
N LEU A 181 2.92 -1.16 -9.61
CA LEU A 181 2.97 -0.58 -10.95
C LEU A 181 2.79 0.94 -10.93
N GLN A 182 1.87 1.45 -10.10
CA GLN A 182 1.70 2.88 -9.90
C GLN A 182 2.99 3.54 -9.38
N ASN A 183 3.62 2.96 -8.35
CA ASN A 183 4.87 3.46 -7.81
C ASN A 183 6.00 3.44 -8.86
N SER A 184 6.07 2.39 -9.68
CA SER A 184 7.07 2.26 -10.74
C SER A 184 6.87 3.34 -11.82
N ILE A 185 5.65 3.57 -12.30
CA ILE A 185 5.37 4.60 -13.30
C ILE A 185 5.68 6.00 -12.75
N GLU A 186 5.28 6.30 -11.52
CA GLU A 186 5.57 7.58 -10.87
C GLU A 186 7.08 7.83 -10.68
N ALA A 187 7.86 6.78 -10.45
CA ALA A 187 9.32 6.88 -10.38
C ALA A 187 9.94 7.15 -11.76
N ILE A 188 9.46 6.45 -12.81
CA ILE A 188 9.91 6.63 -14.20
C ILE A 188 9.57 8.02 -14.72
N GLU A 189 8.40 8.57 -14.38
CA GLU A 189 8.00 9.92 -14.82
C GLU A 189 8.96 11.02 -14.39
N LYS A 190 9.66 10.81 -13.28
CA LYS A 190 10.70 11.74 -12.79
C LYS A 190 12.02 11.62 -13.56
N CYS A 191 12.19 10.59 -14.38
CA CYS A 191 13.37 10.41 -15.21
C CYS A 191 13.28 11.30 -16.47
N ALA A 192 14.36 12.02 -16.79
CA ALA A 192 14.44 12.81 -18.01
C ALA A 192 14.57 11.93 -19.28
N ASN A 193 15.37 10.87 -19.17
CA ASN A 193 15.71 9.93 -20.26
C ASN A 193 15.60 8.49 -19.79
N ASP A 194 15.71 7.54 -20.70
CA ASP A 194 15.77 6.09 -20.43
C ASP A 194 14.59 5.55 -19.61
N LYS A 195 13.38 5.91 -20.00
CA LYS A 195 12.14 5.47 -19.35
C LYS A 195 11.85 4.01 -19.66
N TYR A 196 12.00 3.14 -18.67
CA TYR A 196 11.89 1.69 -18.85
C TYR A 196 11.16 1.01 -17.70
N LEU A 197 10.30 0.05 -18.05
CA LEU A 197 9.54 -0.79 -17.14
C LEU A 197 9.61 -2.26 -17.60
N ASP A 198 9.98 -3.19 -16.72
CA ASP A 198 9.96 -4.63 -16.98
C ASP A 198 9.11 -5.33 -15.92
N ILE A 199 8.13 -6.12 -16.37
CA ILE A 199 7.17 -6.82 -15.50
C ILE A 199 7.31 -8.31 -15.74
N LYS A 200 7.67 -9.06 -14.71
CA LYS A 200 7.74 -10.52 -14.78
C LYS A 200 6.86 -11.15 -13.72
N MET A 201 6.03 -12.09 -14.14
CA MET A 201 5.23 -12.92 -13.25
C MET A 201 5.41 -14.38 -13.61
N LYS A 202 5.64 -15.21 -12.62
CA LYS A 202 5.77 -16.65 -12.77
C LYS A 202 5.04 -17.35 -11.62
N TYR A 203 4.26 -18.35 -11.96
CA TYR A 203 3.68 -19.28 -10.99
C TYR A 203 4.39 -20.64 -11.11
N ASP A 204 4.88 -21.15 -9.99
CA ASP A 204 5.58 -22.42 -9.93
C ASP A 204 5.40 -23.03 -8.53
N LYS A 205 4.99 -24.29 -8.46
CA LYS A 205 4.83 -25.05 -7.20
C LYS A 205 4.07 -24.29 -6.10
N ASN A 206 2.91 -23.75 -6.45
CA ASN A 206 2.07 -22.95 -5.57
C ASN A 206 2.73 -21.63 -5.06
N ILE A 207 3.75 -21.16 -5.75
CA ILE A 207 4.37 -19.88 -5.46
C ILE A 207 4.16 -18.92 -6.65
N LEU A 208 3.58 -17.78 -6.38
CA LEU A 208 3.49 -16.68 -7.33
C LEU A 208 4.65 -15.72 -7.12
N TYR A 209 5.51 -15.62 -8.11
CA TYR A 209 6.62 -14.66 -8.18
C TYR A 209 6.21 -13.47 -9.02
N ILE A 210 6.42 -12.28 -8.49
CA ILE A 210 6.20 -11.00 -9.19
C ILE A 210 7.49 -10.21 -9.09
N MET A 211 8.04 -9.78 -10.23
CA MET A 211 9.17 -8.87 -10.30
C MET A 211 8.78 -7.68 -11.16
N VAL A 212 8.98 -6.49 -10.62
CA VAL A 212 8.82 -5.23 -11.36
C VAL A 212 10.14 -4.47 -11.28
N LYS A 213 10.73 -4.17 -12.45
CA LYS A 213 11.95 -3.39 -12.58
C LYS A 213 11.63 -2.10 -13.32
N ASN A 214 12.07 -0.98 -12.79
CA ASN A 214 11.86 0.32 -13.40
C ASN A 214 13.10 1.21 -13.31
N THR A 215 13.25 2.13 -14.25
CA THR A 215 14.19 3.25 -14.10
C THR A 215 13.68 4.22 -13.05
N TYR A 216 14.61 4.87 -12.35
CA TYR A 216 14.29 5.89 -11.35
C TYR A 216 15.38 6.99 -11.33
N ASN A 217 15.02 8.17 -10.86
CA ASN A 217 15.93 9.32 -10.77
C ASN A 217 15.80 9.98 -9.39
N SER A 218 15.90 9.22 -8.34
CA SER A 218 15.72 9.76 -6.99
C SER A 218 16.79 9.23 -6.04
N THR A 219 17.31 10.08 -5.19
CA THR A 219 18.04 9.64 -4.01
C THR A 219 17.11 8.81 -3.14
N ILE A 220 17.43 7.55 -2.98
CA ILE A 220 16.73 6.66 -2.06
C ILE A 220 17.20 7.03 -0.66
N THR A 221 16.26 7.41 0.21
CA THR A 221 16.54 7.61 1.63
C THR A 221 16.00 6.39 2.37
N GLU A 222 16.89 5.65 2.99
CA GLU A 222 16.58 4.47 3.80
C GLU A 222 16.85 4.80 5.27
N ILE A 223 15.92 4.48 6.16
CA ILE A 223 16.09 4.55 7.61
C ILE A 223 15.63 3.22 8.19
N ASP A 224 16.51 2.55 8.94
CA ASP A 224 16.25 1.26 9.59
C ASP A 224 15.72 0.17 8.65
N GLY A 225 16.27 0.06 7.44
CA GLY A 225 15.84 -0.91 6.44
C GLY A 225 14.48 -0.61 5.80
N ASN A 226 13.90 0.56 6.05
CA ASN A 226 12.67 1.01 5.44
C ASN A 226 12.93 2.16 4.46
N LEU A 227 12.42 2.01 3.23
CA LEU A 227 12.46 3.07 2.24
C LEU A 227 11.61 4.26 2.67
N LEU A 228 12.23 5.42 2.80
CA LEU A 228 11.51 6.67 2.97
C LEU A 228 11.11 7.22 1.59
N THR A 229 9.87 7.61 1.46
CA THR A 229 9.38 8.20 0.23
C THR A 229 9.85 9.65 0.10
N THR A 230 10.31 10.03 -1.10
CA THR A 230 10.72 11.41 -1.43
C THR A 230 9.56 12.34 -1.78
N LYS A 231 8.31 11.91 -1.60
CA LYS A 231 7.13 12.73 -1.94
C LYS A 231 6.87 13.80 -0.87
N LYS A 232 6.54 15.03 -1.29
CA LYS A 232 6.32 16.20 -0.43
C LYS A 232 5.15 16.08 0.55
N ASP A 233 4.19 15.20 0.30
CA ASP A 233 3.01 15.02 1.14
C ASP A 233 3.20 13.85 2.13
N LYS A 234 3.79 14.16 3.27
CA LYS A 234 4.10 13.18 4.35
C LYS A 234 2.87 12.51 4.97
N ARG A 235 1.65 13.01 4.75
CA ARG A 235 0.43 12.49 5.40
C ARG A 235 -0.17 11.27 4.72
N ASN A 236 0.12 11.04 3.42
CA ASN A 236 -0.45 9.93 2.63
C ASN A 236 0.59 8.87 2.21
N HIS A 237 1.82 8.92 2.72
CA HIS A 237 2.94 8.12 2.24
C HIS A 237 3.49 7.17 3.30
N GLY A 238 3.80 6.00 2.87
CA GLY A 238 3.99 4.78 3.65
C GLY A 238 2.80 3.81 3.51
N ILE A 239 1.61 4.33 3.15
CA ILE A 239 0.38 3.54 3.04
C ILE A 239 0.48 2.51 1.91
N GLY A 240 1.05 2.86 0.76
CA GLY A 240 1.18 1.94 -0.38
C GLY A 240 2.08 0.75 -0.10
N ILE A 241 3.28 0.98 0.44
CA ILE A 241 4.23 -0.09 0.79
C ILE A 241 3.68 -0.93 1.94
N GLN A 242 3.10 -0.30 2.97
CA GLN A 242 2.49 -1.04 4.07
C GLN A 242 1.28 -1.85 3.62
N SER A 243 0.50 -1.32 2.68
CA SER A 243 -0.65 -2.01 2.07
C SER A 243 -0.21 -3.24 1.28
N ILE A 244 0.91 -3.15 0.52
CA ILE A 244 1.50 -4.30 -0.15
C ILE A 244 1.96 -5.32 0.87
N LYS A 245 2.74 -4.91 1.89
CA LYS A 245 3.24 -5.81 2.96
C LYS A 245 2.10 -6.56 3.62
N ASN A 246 1.03 -5.88 4.03
CA ASN A 246 -0.13 -6.52 4.66
C ASN A 246 -0.79 -7.59 3.76
N SER A 247 -0.86 -7.34 2.43
CA SER A 247 -1.39 -8.32 1.50
C SER A 247 -0.40 -9.47 1.26
N VAL A 248 0.90 -9.22 1.25
CA VAL A 248 1.94 -10.24 1.12
C VAL A 248 1.97 -11.16 2.35
N ASP A 249 1.92 -10.58 3.55
CA ASP A 249 1.94 -11.31 4.83
C ASP A 249 0.75 -12.29 4.95
N LYS A 250 -0.41 -11.95 4.38
CA LYS A 250 -1.60 -12.83 4.35
C LYS A 250 -1.34 -14.16 3.62
N TYR A 251 -0.39 -14.18 2.71
CA TYR A 251 0.00 -15.37 1.93
C TYR A 251 1.35 -15.95 2.38
N ASP A 252 1.75 -15.71 3.62
CA ASP A 252 3.05 -16.11 4.18
C ASP A 252 4.23 -15.71 3.27
N GLY A 253 4.03 -14.63 2.50
CA GLY A 253 4.90 -14.19 1.42
C GLY A 253 6.09 -13.35 1.89
N ALA A 254 6.92 -12.97 0.92
CA ALA A 254 8.05 -12.07 1.13
C ALA A 254 8.05 -10.95 0.09
N MET A 255 8.49 -9.77 0.50
CA MET A 255 8.72 -8.63 -0.38
C MET A 255 10.11 -8.08 -0.14
N GLU A 256 10.88 -8.00 -1.21
CA GLU A 256 12.23 -7.43 -1.22
C GLU A 256 12.38 -6.41 -2.33
N TYR A 257 13.33 -5.52 -2.18
CA TYR A 257 13.71 -4.59 -3.23
C TYR A 257 15.24 -4.46 -3.30
N THR A 258 15.71 -4.30 -4.52
CA THR A 258 17.12 -4.01 -4.81
C THR A 258 17.18 -2.82 -5.76
N TYR A 259 18.26 -2.07 -5.69
CA TYR A 259 18.47 -0.92 -6.57
C TYR A 259 19.94 -0.75 -6.89
N ASP A 260 20.18 -0.22 -8.08
CA ASP A 260 21.48 0.22 -8.56
C ASP A 260 21.36 1.69 -9.03
N ASP A 261 22.36 2.26 -9.66
CA ASP A 261 22.36 3.68 -10.10
C ASP A 261 21.24 4.01 -11.11
N LYS A 262 20.67 3.01 -11.79
CA LYS A 262 19.73 3.19 -12.87
C LYS A 262 18.37 2.54 -12.60
N TYR A 263 18.35 1.38 -11.95
CA TYR A 263 17.17 0.55 -11.84
C TYR A 263 16.78 0.25 -10.40
N PHE A 264 15.49 0.37 -10.14
CA PHE A 264 14.84 -0.14 -8.94
C PHE A 264 14.08 -1.42 -9.27
N LYS A 265 14.21 -2.45 -8.44
CA LYS A 265 13.58 -3.76 -8.62
C LYS A 265 12.83 -4.13 -7.36
N THR A 266 11.56 -4.45 -7.52
CA THR A 266 10.70 -5.00 -6.47
C THR A 266 10.47 -6.47 -6.75
N TYR A 267 10.70 -7.31 -5.76
CA TYR A 267 10.43 -8.75 -5.79
C TYR A 267 9.34 -9.07 -4.77
N ILE A 268 8.35 -9.82 -5.20
CA ILE A 268 7.28 -10.30 -4.31
C ILE A 268 7.10 -11.80 -4.57
N MET A 269 6.98 -12.53 -3.49
CA MET A 269 6.74 -13.96 -3.49
C MET A 269 5.55 -14.26 -2.59
N LEU A 270 4.55 -14.98 -3.11
CA LEU A 270 3.34 -15.35 -2.39
C LEU A 270 3.17 -16.86 -2.41
N TYR A 271 2.95 -17.47 -1.25
CA TYR A 271 2.63 -18.90 -1.14
C TYR A 271 1.11 -19.08 -1.23
N LEU A 272 0.67 -19.69 -2.33
CA LEU A 272 -0.75 -19.92 -2.60
C LEU A 272 -1.09 -21.36 -2.23
N LYS A 273 -2.04 -21.54 -1.33
CA LYS A 273 -2.49 -22.88 -0.85
C LYS A 273 -3.58 -23.45 -1.74
#